data_9f43286209b1b4867f926d46e4c4e063
#
_entry.id   9f43286209b1b4867f926d46e4c4e063
#
_cell.length_a   1.000
_cell.length_b   1.000
_cell.length_c   1.000
_cell.angle_alpha   90.00
_cell.angle_beta   90.00
_cell.angle_gamma   90.00
#
_symmetry.space_group_name_H-M   'P 1'
#
loop_
_entity.id
_entity.type
_entity.pdbx_description
1 polymer ?
#
loop_
_entity_poly.entity_id
_entity_poly.type
_entity_poly.pdbx_seq_one_letter_code
_entity_poly.pdbx_strand_id
1 'polypeptide(L)'
;MLSRIAESLFWLARYIERAEDTARILDVNYHMLLEQSQSYRLRWEPLIIMAGEENRFSQLYEAANAQNVFDFLAFRQDNPSSIVQCIAKARENARTIRDRISREMWEDINGLYYNVARFNPRDEIAAGPHRFCDEIKFGAHRFHGVTDATMPHDEGWQFLRIGWSLERAEMTSRLVDVQYQNLLEEIPAVGGSDNHQWMAVLRSVGASEAYHRQYHSSIEPEKVAEMLILHPLHPRSIRFSASEVRAGLRALSGTGPDSYANEAERNAGRIVQNLSYDKVSEIFKQGLHGYLGELLKMCGAIGDDIARTYFYYAVVA
;
A
#
# COMPACT_ATOMS: atom_id res chain seq x y z
N MET A 1 12.54 -9.16 21.63
CA MET A 1 12.59 -7.67 21.44
C MET A 1 11.61 -6.98 22.39
N LEU A 2 11.86 -5.71 22.78
CA LEU A 2 10.87 -4.92 23.55
C LEU A 2 9.67 -4.55 22.66
N SER A 3 8.43 -4.70 23.18
CA SER A 3 7.18 -4.45 22.43
C SER A 3 7.13 -3.09 21.73
N ARG A 4 7.56 -2.01 22.41
CA ARG A 4 7.61 -0.67 21.82
C ARG A 4 8.56 -0.57 20.62
N ILE A 5 9.65 -1.33 20.62
CA ILE A 5 10.60 -1.34 19.48
C ILE A 5 9.96 -2.09 18.31
N ALA A 6 9.35 -3.24 18.56
CA ALA A 6 8.63 -4.01 17.56
C ALA A 6 7.52 -3.18 16.89
N GLU A 7 6.70 -2.50 17.71
CA GLU A 7 5.65 -1.61 17.25
C GLU A 7 6.19 -0.46 16.39
N SER A 8 7.27 0.22 16.86
CA SER A 8 7.85 1.34 16.12
C SER A 8 8.44 0.90 14.76
N LEU A 9 9.09 -0.27 14.68
CA LEU A 9 9.61 -0.82 13.42
C LEU A 9 8.46 -1.18 12.45
N PHE A 10 7.43 -1.85 12.94
CA PHE A 10 6.26 -2.21 12.16
C PHE A 10 5.56 -0.98 11.58
N TRP A 11 5.27 0.04 12.39
CA TRP A 11 4.61 1.25 11.92
C TRP A 11 5.51 2.15 11.08
N LEU A 12 6.81 2.20 11.32
CA LEU A 12 7.78 2.85 10.45
C LEU A 12 7.64 2.33 9.00
N ALA A 13 7.66 1.01 8.86
CA ALA A 13 7.54 0.35 7.56
C ALA A 13 6.18 0.62 6.90
N ARG A 14 5.07 0.50 7.65
CA ARG A 14 3.73 0.79 7.15
C ARG A 14 3.57 2.22 6.65
N TYR A 15 4.08 3.20 7.39
CA TYR A 15 3.97 4.60 6.99
C TYR A 15 4.77 4.93 5.73
N ILE A 16 5.95 4.36 5.56
CA ILE A 16 6.76 4.57 4.34
C ILE A 16 6.05 3.94 3.13
N GLU A 17 5.56 2.71 3.25
CA GLU A 17 4.84 2.04 2.16
C GLU A 17 3.55 2.78 1.80
N ARG A 18 2.77 3.22 2.79
CA ARG A 18 1.55 4.01 2.56
C ARG A 18 1.83 5.32 1.84
N ALA A 19 2.90 6.02 2.21
CA ALA A 19 3.31 7.25 1.53
C ALA A 19 3.70 6.98 0.07
N GLU A 20 4.45 5.91 -0.19
CA GLU A 20 4.85 5.49 -1.53
C GLU A 20 3.64 5.13 -2.39
N ASP A 21 2.75 4.27 -1.89
CA ASP A 21 1.56 3.82 -2.62
C ASP A 21 0.64 5.00 -2.94
N THR A 22 0.40 5.89 -1.99
CA THR A 22 -0.40 7.11 -2.20
C THR A 22 0.23 8.01 -3.27
N ALA A 23 1.56 8.20 -3.23
CA ALA A 23 2.27 8.99 -4.22
C ALA A 23 2.18 8.38 -5.64
N ARG A 24 2.32 7.05 -5.76
CA ARG A 24 2.17 6.34 -7.04
C ARG A 24 0.81 6.53 -7.66
N ILE A 25 -0.22 6.39 -6.85
CA ILE A 25 -1.61 6.48 -7.31
C ILE A 25 -1.95 7.90 -7.73
N LEU A 26 -1.54 8.91 -6.95
CA LEU A 26 -1.72 10.32 -7.30
C LEU A 26 -1.01 10.67 -8.61
N ASP A 27 0.24 10.26 -8.76
CA ASP A 27 1.06 10.52 -9.95
C ASP A 27 0.44 9.90 -11.22
N VAL A 28 0.05 8.63 -11.14
CA VAL A 28 -0.58 7.93 -12.27
C VAL A 28 -1.91 8.55 -12.67
N ASN A 29 -2.77 8.89 -11.69
CA ASN A 29 -4.06 9.52 -11.98
C ASN A 29 -3.88 10.92 -12.59
N TYR A 30 -2.87 11.66 -12.16
CA TYR A 30 -2.58 12.95 -12.74
C TYR A 30 -2.05 12.84 -14.18
N HIS A 31 -1.20 11.86 -14.46
CA HIS A 31 -0.76 11.56 -15.84
C HIS A 31 -1.93 11.18 -16.74
N MET A 32 -2.87 10.36 -16.26
CA MET A 32 -4.08 10.04 -17.01
C MET A 32 -4.91 11.29 -17.33
N LEU A 33 -4.99 12.26 -16.42
CA LEU A 33 -5.67 13.53 -16.67
C LEU A 33 -5.03 14.30 -17.84
N LEU A 34 -3.69 14.25 -17.96
CA LEU A 34 -2.98 14.94 -19.05
C LEU A 34 -3.09 14.22 -20.40
N GLU A 35 -3.23 12.89 -20.40
CA GLU A 35 -3.33 12.05 -21.59
C GLU A 35 -4.76 12.05 -22.19
N GLN A 36 -5.76 12.59 -21.49
CA GLN A 36 -7.17 12.47 -21.88
C GLN A 36 -7.59 13.34 -23.07
N SER A 37 -8.29 12.67 -24.02
CA SER A 37 -9.16 13.33 -25.00
C SER A 37 -10.50 13.70 -24.32
N GLN A 38 -11.24 14.71 -24.88
CA GLN A 38 -12.47 15.32 -24.33
C GLN A 38 -13.63 14.37 -23.98
N SER A 39 -13.54 13.09 -24.25
CA SER A 39 -14.64 12.12 -24.11
C SER A 39 -14.67 11.32 -22.81
N TYR A 40 -13.64 11.42 -21.96
CA TYR A 40 -13.58 10.69 -20.69
C TYR A 40 -13.38 11.64 -19.50
N ARG A 41 -14.22 11.53 -18.47
CA ARG A 41 -14.12 12.34 -17.27
C ARG A 41 -13.44 11.53 -16.15
N LEU A 42 -12.18 11.82 -15.87
CA LEU A 42 -11.46 11.20 -14.75
C LEU A 42 -12.17 11.52 -13.43
N ARG A 43 -12.48 10.48 -12.67
CA ARG A 43 -13.06 10.59 -11.32
C ARG A 43 -11.94 10.58 -10.29
N TRP A 44 -12.03 11.47 -9.31
CA TRP A 44 -11.04 11.60 -8.23
C TRP A 44 -11.55 11.03 -6.92
N GLU A 45 -12.86 10.85 -6.77
CA GLU A 45 -13.51 10.25 -5.60
C GLU A 45 -12.92 8.87 -5.24
N PRO A 46 -12.59 8.01 -6.20
CA PRO A 46 -12.02 6.69 -5.92
C PRO A 46 -10.75 6.70 -5.07
N LEU A 47 -9.91 7.74 -5.22
CA LEU A 47 -8.67 7.86 -4.45
C LEU A 47 -8.96 8.15 -2.97
N ILE A 48 -10.02 8.87 -2.69
CA ILE A 48 -10.46 9.18 -1.31
C ILE A 48 -11.04 7.93 -0.66
N ILE A 49 -11.88 7.18 -1.39
CA ILE A 49 -12.47 5.90 -0.94
C ILE A 49 -11.35 4.91 -0.61
N MET A 50 -10.36 4.81 -1.47
CA MET A 50 -9.21 3.92 -1.26
C MET A 50 -8.39 4.31 -0.02
N ALA A 51 -8.29 5.61 0.27
CA ALA A 51 -7.65 6.10 1.50
C ALA A 51 -8.50 5.87 2.76
N GLY A 52 -9.82 5.60 2.62
CA GLY A 52 -10.76 5.42 3.73
C GLY A 52 -11.06 6.71 4.49
N GLU A 53 -11.00 7.85 3.82
CA GLU A 53 -11.07 9.18 4.45
C GLU A 53 -12.22 10.05 3.90
N GLU A 54 -13.29 9.43 3.37
CA GLU A 54 -14.42 10.10 2.70
C GLU A 54 -15.09 11.10 3.61
N ASN A 55 -15.36 10.72 4.87
CA ASN A 55 -16.02 11.57 5.85
C ASN A 55 -15.19 12.82 6.19
N ARG A 56 -13.87 12.66 6.30
CA ARG A 56 -12.96 13.77 6.57
C ARG A 56 -12.82 14.69 5.37
N PHE A 57 -12.70 14.11 4.18
CA PHE A 57 -12.63 14.86 2.95
C PHE A 57 -13.86 15.74 2.73
N SER A 58 -15.08 15.19 2.89
CA SER A 58 -16.34 15.91 2.70
C SER A 58 -16.55 17.06 3.69
N GLN A 59 -15.90 17.02 4.86
CA GLN A 59 -15.91 18.13 5.82
C GLN A 59 -15.03 19.32 5.38
N LEU A 60 -14.05 19.08 4.50
CA LEU A 60 -13.04 20.07 4.11
C LEU A 60 -13.23 20.60 2.70
N TYR A 61 -13.82 19.81 1.81
CA TYR A 61 -13.92 20.13 0.38
C TYR A 61 -15.31 19.79 -0.15
N GLU A 62 -15.85 20.70 -0.98
CA GLU A 62 -17.16 20.53 -1.63
C GLU A 62 -17.13 19.53 -2.80
N ALA A 63 -15.97 19.38 -3.46
CA ALA A 63 -15.83 18.53 -4.64
C ALA A 63 -14.49 17.83 -4.69
N ALA A 64 -14.50 16.56 -5.12
CA ALA A 64 -13.31 15.78 -5.40
C ALA A 64 -12.79 16.08 -6.82
N ASN A 65 -11.90 17.06 -6.90
CA ASN A 65 -11.15 17.40 -8.12
C ASN A 65 -9.65 17.15 -7.89
N ALA A 66 -8.86 17.23 -8.96
CA ALA A 66 -7.42 16.98 -8.91
C ALA A 66 -6.70 17.76 -7.81
N GLN A 67 -7.03 19.04 -7.68
CA GLN A 67 -6.36 19.93 -6.73
C GLN A 67 -6.71 19.59 -5.28
N ASN A 68 -8.02 19.43 -4.99
CA ASN A 68 -8.51 19.13 -3.64
C ASN A 68 -8.03 17.76 -3.16
N VAL A 69 -8.07 16.75 -4.05
CA VAL A 69 -7.63 15.39 -3.72
C VAL A 69 -6.11 15.34 -3.53
N PHE A 70 -5.35 16.03 -4.37
CA PHE A 70 -3.91 16.11 -4.20
C PHE A 70 -3.53 16.85 -2.91
N ASP A 71 -4.14 18.01 -2.62
CA ASP A 71 -3.91 18.72 -1.36
C ASP A 71 -4.22 17.81 -0.16
N PHE A 72 -5.38 17.14 -0.17
CA PHE A 72 -5.85 16.30 0.91
C PHE A 72 -4.95 15.09 1.18
N LEU A 73 -4.60 14.34 0.14
CA LEU A 73 -3.81 13.11 0.27
C LEU A 73 -2.30 13.36 0.40
N ALA A 74 -1.80 14.50 -0.12
CA ALA A 74 -0.38 14.79 -0.05
C ALA A 74 0.00 15.66 1.15
N PHE A 75 -0.71 16.77 1.40
CA PHE A 75 -0.21 17.85 2.27
C PHE A 75 -1.00 18.12 3.55
N ARG A 76 -2.26 17.66 3.66
CA ARG A 76 -3.10 18.00 4.82
C ARG A 76 -2.54 17.46 6.12
N GLN A 77 -2.32 18.37 7.07
CA GLN A 77 -1.79 18.03 8.40
C GLN A 77 -2.83 17.34 9.29
N ASP A 78 -4.10 17.61 9.09
CA ASP A 78 -5.24 17.03 9.79
C ASP A 78 -5.73 15.71 9.17
N ASN A 79 -5.18 15.31 8.02
CA ASN A 79 -5.35 13.96 7.47
C ASN A 79 -4.22 13.03 7.95
N PRO A 80 -4.47 12.09 8.88
CA PRO A 80 -3.43 11.22 9.43
C PRO A 80 -2.83 10.25 8.41
N SER A 81 -3.50 10.08 7.26
CA SER A 81 -3.09 9.22 6.14
C SER A 81 -2.42 10.01 5.00
N SER A 82 -2.30 11.35 5.10
CA SER A 82 -1.59 12.13 4.09
C SER A 82 -0.11 11.76 4.01
N ILE A 83 0.50 11.95 2.83
CA ILE A 83 1.91 11.62 2.60
C ILE A 83 2.81 12.33 3.61
N VAL A 84 2.61 13.64 3.82
CA VAL A 84 3.43 14.40 4.78
C VAL A 84 3.31 13.89 6.21
N GLN A 85 2.12 13.46 6.63
CA GLN A 85 1.89 12.87 7.95
C GLN A 85 2.49 11.47 8.06
N CYS A 86 2.38 10.64 7.02
CA CYS A 86 3.02 9.33 6.99
C CYS A 86 4.55 9.46 7.13
N ILE A 87 5.19 10.34 6.36
CA ILE A 87 6.65 10.56 6.47
C ILE A 87 7.03 11.13 7.85
N ALA A 88 6.24 12.05 8.41
CA ALA A 88 6.49 12.58 9.76
C ALA A 88 6.40 11.48 10.83
N LYS A 89 5.37 10.61 10.78
CA LYS A 89 5.18 9.48 11.70
C LYS A 89 6.27 8.41 11.52
N ALA A 90 6.66 8.13 10.27
CA ALA A 90 7.76 7.22 9.97
C ALA A 90 9.07 7.70 10.62
N ARG A 91 9.40 9.00 10.44
CA ARG A 91 10.57 9.61 11.08
C ARG A 91 10.49 9.57 12.60
N GLU A 92 9.32 9.82 13.21
CA GLU A 92 9.15 9.81 14.66
C GLU A 92 9.35 8.39 15.23
N ASN A 93 8.81 7.38 14.55
CA ASN A 93 9.09 5.98 14.91
C ASN A 93 10.59 5.66 14.81
N ALA A 94 11.26 6.05 13.72
CA ALA A 94 12.70 5.85 13.55
C ALA A 94 13.50 6.58 14.65
N ARG A 95 13.10 7.79 15.05
CA ARG A 95 13.73 8.55 16.13
C ARG A 95 13.64 7.82 17.47
N THR A 96 12.50 7.21 17.75
CA THR A 96 12.24 6.47 19.01
C THR A 96 13.13 5.23 19.13
N ILE A 97 13.52 4.63 18.02
CA ILE A 97 14.29 3.38 17.96
C ILE A 97 15.66 3.57 17.32
N ARG A 98 16.23 4.76 17.39
CA ARG A 98 17.48 5.12 16.70
C ARG A 98 18.67 4.22 17.04
N ASP A 99 18.68 3.62 18.22
CA ASP A 99 19.67 2.64 18.68
C ASP A 99 19.48 1.23 18.10
N ARG A 100 18.40 1.00 17.35
CA ARG A 100 18.00 -0.30 16.79
C ARG A 100 18.01 -0.34 15.26
N ILE A 101 18.19 0.81 14.62
CA ILE A 101 18.31 0.94 13.16
C ILE A 101 19.72 1.40 12.80
N SER A 102 20.12 1.19 11.53
CA SER A 102 21.42 1.68 11.09
C SER A 102 21.47 3.21 11.04
N ARG A 103 22.68 3.77 11.06
CA ARG A 103 22.87 5.21 10.90
C ARG A 103 22.33 5.69 9.56
N GLU A 104 22.56 4.90 8.52
CA GLU A 104 22.12 5.17 7.17
C GLU A 104 20.59 5.20 7.06
N MET A 105 19.90 4.26 7.70
CA MET A 105 18.41 4.28 7.77
C MET A 105 17.88 5.56 8.41
N TRP A 106 18.50 5.98 9.53
CA TRP A 106 18.11 7.23 10.19
C TRP A 106 18.37 8.46 9.31
N GLU A 107 19.56 8.55 8.72
CA GLU A 107 19.91 9.66 7.86
C GLU A 107 18.99 9.75 6.64
N ASP A 108 18.60 8.62 6.09
CA ASP A 108 17.74 8.54 4.92
C ASP A 108 16.29 9.02 5.22
N ILE A 109 15.66 8.47 6.24
CA ILE A 109 14.29 8.88 6.60
C ILE A 109 14.22 10.34 7.09
N ASN A 110 15.25 10.77 7.84
CA ASN A 110 15.35 12.14 8.30
C ASN A 110 15.59 13.12 7.13
N GLY A 111 16.40 12.73 6.15
CA GLY A 111 16.61 13.47 4.90
C GLY A 111 15.32 13.59 4.08
N LEU A 112 14.60 12.49 3.89
CA LEU A 112 13.31 12.47 3.20
C LEU A 112 12.30 13.41 3.87
N TYR A 113 12.19 13.38 5.20
CA TYR A 113 11.31 14.29 5.93
C TYR A 113 11.63 15.76 5.65
N TYR A 114 12.90 16.18 5.68
CA TYR A 114 13.27 17.56 5.41
C TYR A 114 13.12 17.93 3.93
N ASN A 115 13.33 17.01 3.01
CA ASN A 115 13.10 17.25 1.59
C ASN A 115 11.61 17.49 1.33
N VAL A 116 10.75 16.66 1.89
CA VAL A 116 9.28 16.79 1.80
C VAL A 116 8.79 18.10 2.39
N ALA A 117 9.36 18.54 3.51
CA ALA A 117 9.00 19.82 4.15
C ALA A 117 9.36 21.06 3.33
N ARG A 118 10.19 20.96 2.29
CA ARG A 118 10.55 22.09 1.40
C ARG A 118 9.54 22.34 0.30
N PHE A 119 8.68 21.35 0.01
CA PHE A 119 7.65 21.52 -1.02
C PHE A 119 6.56 22.47 -0.54
N ASN A 120 6.26 23.48 -1.35
CA ASN A 120 5.14 24.37 -1.10
C ASN A 120 3.88 23.77 -1.73
N PRO A 121 2.82 23.46 -0.95
CA PRO A 121 1.61 22.85 -1.49
C PRO A 121 0.99 23.61 -2.66
N ARG A 122 0.98 24.95 -2.60
CA ARG A 122 0.39 25.79 -3.67
C ARG A 122 1.15 25.66 -4.99
N ASP A 123 2.48 25.62 -4.92
CA ASP A 123 3.33 25.54 -6.10
C ASP A 123 3.22 24.15 -6.74
N GLU A 124 3.21 23.09 -5.93
CA GLU A 124 3.07 21.72 -6.40
C GLU A 124 1.67 21.44 -6.98
N ILE A 125 0.60 21.97 -6.37
CA ILE A 125 -0.76 21.89 -6.90
C ILE A 125 -0.85 22.57 -8.27
N ALA A 126 -0.18 23.71 -8.45
CA ALA A 126 -0.18 24.44 -9.72
C ALA A 126 0.68 23.77 -10.80
N ALA A 127 1.82 23.20 -10.44
CA ALA A 127 2.76 22.56 -11.36
C ALA A 127 2.42 21.09 -11.70
N GLY A 128 1.61 20.44 -10.85
CA GLY A 128 1.33 19.00 -10.90
C GLY A 128 2.20 18.19 -9.95
N PRO A 129 1.73 16.99 -9.53
CA PRO A 129 2.29 16.24 -8.41
C PRO A 129 3.61 15.52 -8.72
N HIS A 130 4.02 15.44 -9.97
CA HIS A 130 5.07 14.51 -10.43
C HIS A 130 6.37 14.62 -9.63
N ARG A 131 6.90 15.84 -9.46
CA ARG A 131 8.16 16.09 -8.74
C ARG A 131 8.07 15.69 -7.26
N PHE A 132 6.96 16.03 -6.61
CA PHE A 132 6.69 15.65 -5.24
C PHE A 132 6.54 14.13 -5.09
N CYS A 133 5.75 13.51 -5.96
CA CYS A 133 5.54 12.05 -5.94
C CYS A 133 6.82 11.28 -6.22
N ASP A 134 7.68 11.75 -7.11
CA ASP A 134 8.98 11.15 -7.38
C ASP A 134 9.91 11.20 -6.16
N GLU A 135 9.97 12.33 -5.45
CA GLU A 135 10.75 12.40 -4.20
C GLU A 135 10.31 11.34 -3.20
N ILE A 136 9.00 11.11 -3.06
CA ILE A 136 8.46 10.10 -2.15
C ILE A 136 8.78 8.68 -2.63
N LYS A 137 8.53 8.37 -3.92
CA LYS A 137 8.78 7.05 -4.51
C LYS A 137 10.25 6.66 -4.41
N PHE A 138 11.16 7.57 -4.81
CA PHE A 138 12.60 7.31 -4.75
C PHE A 138 13.12 7.29 -3.31
N GLY A 139 12.57 8.11 -2.42
CA GLY A 139 12.87 8.09 -1.00
C GLY A 139 12.50 6.75 -0.35
N ALA A 140 11.31 6.23 -0.64
CA ALA A 140 10.87 4.93 -0.14
C ALA A 140 11.74 3.79 -0.68
N HIS A 141 12.05 3.77 -1.99
CA HIS A 141 12.93 2.76 -2.60
C HIS A 141 14.33 2.79 -1.99
N ARG A 142 14.88 3.99 -1.76
CA ARG A 142 16.18 4.16 -1.12
C ARG A 142 16.15 3.62 0.30
N PHE A 143 15.11 3.95 1.09
CA PHE A 143 14.95 3.45 2.45
C PHE A 143 14.87 1.92 2.48
N HIS A 144 14.11 1.29 1.59
CA HIS A 144 14.06 -0.18 1.47
C HIS A 144 15.44 -0.77 1.16
N GLY A 145 16.16 -0.20 0.18
CA GLY A 145 17.49 -0.67 -0.20
C GLY A 145 18.51 -0.49 0.92
N VAL A 146 18.51 0.65 1.61
CA VAL A 146 19.38 0.91 2.76
C VAL A 146 19.05 -0.05 3.91
N THR A 147 17.78 -0.29 4.19
CA THR A 147 17.34 -1.23 5.23
C THR A 147 17.85 -2.63 4.97
N ASP A 148 17.66 -3.14 3.75
CA ASP A 148 18.12 -4.48 3.34
C ASP A 148 19.63 -4.63 3.39
N ALA A 149 20.36 -3.57 3.04
CA ALA A 149 21.82 -3.58 2.96
C ALA A 149 22.55 -3.36 4.30
N THR A 150 21.89 -2.73 5.28
CA THR A 150 22.60 -2.25 6.50
C THR A 150 22.02 -2.74 7.82
N MET A 151 20.79 -3.26 7.83
CA MET A 151 20.16 -3.80 9.04
C MET A 151 20.36 -5.32 9.12
N PRO A 152 20.80 -5.87 10.27
CA PRO A 152 20.80 -7.32 10.45
C PRO A 152 19.38 -7.89 10.24
N HIS A 153 19.27 -9.01 9.52
CA HIS A 153 18.00 -9.67 9.25
C HIS A 153 17.48 -10.47 10.47
N ASP A 154 17.49 -9.84 11.63
CA ASP A 154 17.02 -10.34 12.91
C ASP A 154 15.51 -10.12 13.14
N GLU A 155 15.05 -10.22 14.41
CA GLU A 155 13.64 -9.94 14.78
C GLU A 155 13.19 -8.54 14.32
N GLY A 156 14.05 -7.52 14.40
CA GLY A 156 13.74 -6.15 14.01
C GLY A 156 13.44 -6.03 12.52
N TRP A 157 14.27 -6.63 11.70
CA TRP A 157 14.06 -6.68 10.26
C TRP A 157 12.74 -7.40 9.89
N GLN A 158 12.37 -8.46 10.64
CA GLN A 158 11.09 -9.15 10.40
C GLN A 158 9.89 -8.23 10.65
N PHE A 159 9.91 -7.37 11.68
CA PHE A 159 8.81 -6.41 11.90
C PHE A 159 8.70 -5.37 10.79
N LEU A 160 9.81 -4.87 10.24
CA LEU A 160 9.78 -4.01 9.06
C LEU A 160 9.18 -4.74 7.86
N ARG A 161 9.68 -5.96 7.57
CA ARG A 161 9.19 -6.81 6.47
C ARG A 161 7.69 -7.10 6.56
N ILE A 162 7.20 -7.45 7.73
CA ILE A 162 5.77 -7.67 7.99
C ILE A 162 5.00 -6.37 7.78
N GLY A 163 5.48 -5.24 8.30
CA GLY A 163 4.82 -3.95 8.19
C GLY A 163 4.58 -3.51 6.76
N TRP A 164 5.63 -3.42 5.94
CA TRP A 164 5.47 -2.99 4.54
C TRP A 164 4.69 -4.02 3.70
N SER A 165 4.84 -5.33 3.96
CA SER A 165 4.12 -6.34 3.21
C SER A 165 2.62 -6.33 3.52
N LEU A 166 2.24 -6.14 4.78
CA LEU A 166 0.84 -6.05 5.17
C LEU A 166 0.17 -4.80 4.58
N GLU A 167 0.84 -3.65 4.64
CA GLU A 167 0.34 -2.41 4.03
C GLU A 167 0.16 -2.57 2.53
N ARG A 168 1.13 -3.16 1.86
CA ARG A 168 1.11 -3.43 0.41
C ARG A 168 -0.05 -4.34 0.00
N ALA A 169 -0.32 -5.40 0.77
CA ALA A 169 -1.46 -6.28 0.54
C ALA A 169 -2.79 -5.51 0.66
N GLU A 170 -2.94 -4.68 1.70
CA GLU A 170 -4.14 -3.86 1.91
C GLU A 170 -4.32 -2.83 0.79
N MET A 171 -3.26 -2.10 0.42
CA MET A 171 -3.34 -1.06 -0.61
C MET A 171 -3.65 -1.63 -1.99
N THR A 172 -3.02 -2.76 -2.35
CA THR A 172 -3.32 -3.44 -3.62
C THR A 172 -4.77 -3.95 -3.63
N SER A 173 -5.27 -4.50 -2.53
CA SER A 173 -6.67 -4.95 -2.42
C SER A 173 -7.65 -3.80 -2.62
N ARG A 174 -7.43 -2.66 -1.96
CA ARG A 174 -8.26 -1.45 -2.10
C ARG A 174 -8.21 -0.88 -3.52
N LEU A 175 -7.02 -0.81 -4.10
CA LEU A 175 -6.83 -0.28 -5.45
C LEU A 175 -7.61 -1.11 -6.49
N VAL A 176 -7.51 -2.43 -6.43
CA VAL A 176 -8.21 -3.33 -7.36
C VAL A 176 -9.72 -3.25 -7.13
N ASP A 177 -10.16 -3.21 -5.88
CA ASP A 177 -11.59 -3.17 -5.52
C ASP A 177 -12.26 -1.88 -5.99
N VAL A 178 -11.68 -0.73 -5.65
CA VAL A 178 -12.22 0.59 -6.02
C VAL A 178 -12.25 0.75 -7.54
N GLN A 179 -11.20 0.28 -8.24
CA GLN A 179 -11.18 0.34 -9.70
C GLN A 179 -12.25 -0.55 -10.33
N TYR A 180 -12.46 -1.75 -9.80
CA TYR A 180 -13.51 -2.64 -10.27
C TYR A 180 -14.91 -2.06 -10.07
N GLN A 181 -15.18 -1.45 -8.90
CA GLN A 181 -16.46 -0.78 -8.62
C GLN A 181 -16.71 0.40 -9.56
N ASN A 182 -15.70 1.23 -9.81
CA ASN A 182 -15.83 2.34 -10.77
C ASN A 182 -16.26 1.88 -12.16
N LEU A 183 -15.69 0.78 -12.64
CA LEU A 183 -16.03 0.23 -13.95
C LEU A 183 -17.45 -0.34 -14.02
N LEU A 184 -17.98 -0.86 -12.92
CA LEU A 184 -19.36 -1.34 -12.85
C LEU A 184 -20.39 -0.20 -12.87
N GLU A 185 -20.03 0.98 -12.32
CA GLU A 185 -20.89 2.16 -12.31
C GLU A 185 -20.90 2.93 -13.64
N GLU A 186 -19.90 2.77 -14.47
CA GLU A 186 -19.84 3.41 -15.78
C GLU A 186 -20.79 2.71 -16.76
N ILE A 187 -21.67 3.49 -17.42
CA ILE A 187 -22.45 3.01 -18.57
C ILE A 187 -21.44 2.62 -19.66
N PRO A 188 -21.52 1.44 -20.27
CA PRO A 188 -20.56 1.00 -21.26
C PRO A 188 -20.44 2.03 -22.39
N ALA A 189 -19.42 2.86 -22.33
CA ALA A 189 -19.04 3.69 -23.46
C ALA A 189 -18.47 2.75 -24.53
N VAL A 190 -19.00 2.82 -25.73
CA VAL A 190 -18.51 2.03 -26.87
C VAL A 190 -17.05 2.38 -27.12
N GLY A 191 -16.14 1.50 -26.70
CA GLY A 191 -14.74 1.48 -27.13
C GLY A 191 -13.69 2.00 -26.13
N GLY A 192 -13.02 1.12 -25.43
CA GLY A 192 -11.63 1.32 -24.98
C GLY A 192 -11.36 2.01 -23.64
N SER A 193 -12.34 2.57 -22.94
CA SER A 193 -12.17 3.25 -21.64
C SER A 193 -11.62 2.31 -20.55
N ASP A 194 -12.13 1.10 -20.48
CA ASP A 194 -11.78 0.13 -19.43
C ASP A 194 -10.30 -0.26 -19.44
N ASN A 195 -9.70 -0.41 -20.62
CA ASN A 195 -8.30 -0.78 -20.76
C ASN A 195 -7.34 0.29 -20.22
N HIS A 196 -7.66 1.57 -20.38
CA HIS A 196 -6.85 2.67 -19.84
C HIS A 196 -6.87 2.69 -18.31
N GLN A 197 -8.02 2.42 -17.71
CA GLN A 197 -8.17 2.39 -16.26
C GLN A 197 -7.42 1.20 -15.65
N TRP A 198 -7.51 0.00 -16.23
CA TRP A 198 -6.73 -1.15 -15.76
C TRP A 198 -5.23 -0.97 -16.00
N MET A 199 -4.84 -0.29 -17.06
CA MET A 199 -3.44 0.10 -17.27
C MET A 199 -2.95 1.04 -16.16
N ALA A 200 -3.79 1.99 -15.71
CA ALA A 200 -3.47 2.86 -14.58
C ALA A 200 -3.28 2.08 -13.28
N VAL A 201 -4.12 1.08 -13.02
CA VAL A 201 -3.93 0.17 -11.87
C VAL A 201 -2.58 -0.53 -11.94
N LEU A 202 -2.23 -1.13 -13.09
CA LEU A 202 -0.94 -1.78 -13.29
C LEU A 202 0.24 -0.80 -13.10
N ARG A 203 0.14 0.42 -13.65
CA ARG A 203 1.15 1.48 -13.48
C ARG A 203 1.31 1.89 -12.01
N SER A 204 0.20 2.03 -11.27
CA SER A 204 0.20 2.43 -9.86
C SER A 204 0.94 1.43 -8.96
N VAL A 205 0.92 0.15 -9.30
CA VAL A 205 1.66 -0.89 -8.58
C VAL A 205 2.97 -1.31 -9.25
N GLY A 206 3.40 -0.62 -10.31
CA GLY A 206 4.62 -0.95 -11.06
C GLY A 206 4.59 -2.33 -11.72
N ALA A 207 3.41 -2.79 -12.15
CA ALA A 207 3.19 -4.12 -12.70
C ALA A 207 3.08 -4.17 -14.24
N SER A 208 3.06 -3.01 -14.92
CA SER A 208 2.86 -2.92 -16.37
C SER A 208 3.78 -3.82 -17.19
N GLU A 209 5.08 -3.72 -16.99
CA GLU A 209 6.07 -4.47 -17.75
C GLU A 209 6.01 -5.97 -17.42
N ALA A 210 5.74 -6.31 -16.16
CA ALA A 210 5.59 -7.70 -15.74
C ALA A 210 4.32 -8.31 -16.34
N TYR A 211 3.22 -7.56 -16.40
CA TYR A 211 1.97 -7.98 -17.05
C TYR A 211 2.20 -8.29 -18.53
N HIS A 212 2.80 -7.36 -19.29
CA HIS A 212 3.05 -7.56 -20.72
C HIS A 212 3.99 -8.73 -21.00
N ARG A 213 4.99 -8.97 -20.14
CA ARG A 213 5.87 -10.14 -20.28
C ARG A 213 5.16 -11.47 -20.04
N GLN A 214 4.17 -11.49 -19.13
CA GLN A 214 3.51 -12.73 -18.74
C GLN A 214 2.35 -13.07 -19.69
N TYR A 215 1.53 -12.11 -20.04
CA TYR A 215 0.27 -12.38 -20.75
C TYR A 215 0.37 -12.14 -22.27
N HIS A 216 1.36 -11.38 -22.77
CA HIS A 216 1.55 -11.08 -24.19
C HIS A 216 0.26 -10.65 -24.92
N SER A 217 -0.69 -10.07 -24.21
CA SER A 217 -2.03 -9.75 -24.70
C SER A 217 -2.42 -8.31 -24.39
N SER A 218 -3.57 -7.89 -24.93
CA SER A 218 -4.26 -6.69 -24.50
C SER A 218 -4.58 -6.74 -23.00
N ILE A 219 -4.86 -5.58 -22.43
CA ILE A 219 -5.28 -5.49 -21.02
C ILE A 219 -6.66 -6.15 -20.87
N GLU A 220 -6.75 -7.14 -19.98
CA GLU A 220 -7.97 -7.86 -19.64
C GLU A 220 -8.19 -7.81 -18.14
N PRO A 221 -9.36 -7.37 -17.65
CA PRO A 221 -9.66 -7.23 -16.22
C PRO A 221 -9.32 -8.47 -15.38
N GLU A 222 -9.71 -9.66 -15.88
CA GLU A 222 -9.44 -10.92 -15.17
C GLU A 222 -7.94 -11.21 -15.04
N LYS A 223 -7.14 -10.96 -16.09
CA LYS A 223 -5.69 -11.16 -16.08
C LYS A 223 -4.99 -10.14 -15.16
N VAL A 224 -5.48 -8.89 -15.13
CA VAL A 224 -4.96 -7.89 -14.20
C VAL A 224 -5.27 -8.31 -12.75
N ALA A 225 -6.50 -8.72 -12.47
CA ALA A 225 -6.87 -9.23 -11.16
C ALA A 225 -6.07 -10.48 -10.78
N GLU A 226 -5.89 -11.44 -11.70
CA GLU A 226 -5.04 -12.62 -11.47
C GLU A 226 -3.62 -12.23 -11.06
N MET A 227 -3.01 -11.30 -11.81
CA MET A 227 -1.66 -10.83 -11.50
C MET A 227 -1.57 -10.13 -10.15
N LEU A 228 -2.51 -9.26 -9.84
CA LEU A 228 -2.43 -8.45 -8.62
C LEU A 228 -2.92 -9.21 -7.38
N ILE A 229 -3.78 -10.21 -7.54
CA ILE A 229 -4.28 -10.99 -6.41
C ILE A 229 -3.45 -12.26 -6.20
N LEU A 230 -3.22 -13.05 -7.25
CA LEU A 230 -2.77 -14.44 -7.13
C LEU A 230 -1.31 -14.69 -7.54
N HIS A 231 -0.61 -13.71 -8.13
CA HIS A 231 0.74 -13.94 -8.63
C HIS A 231 1.73 -14.22 -7.49
N PRO A 232 2.47 -15.36 -7.50
CA PRO A 232 3.32 -15.75 -6.37
C PRO A 232 4.64 -14.97 -6.26
N LEU A 233 5.09 -14.29 -7.31
CA LEU A 233 6.41 -13.67 -7.40
C LEU A 233 6.39 -12.17 -7.64
N HIS A 234 5.23 -11.58 -7.94
CA HIS A 234 5.16 -10.13 -8.14
C HIS A 234 5.14 -9.42 -6.79
N PRO A 235 6.09 -8.52 -6.49
CA PRO A 235 6.26 -7.93 -5.15
C PRO A 235 5.03 -7.18 -4.60
N ARG A 236 4.17 -6.69 -5.50
CA ARG A 236 2.95 -5.97 -5.13
C ARG A 236 1.66 -6.78 -5.34
N SER A 237 1.76 -8.11 -5.57
CA SER A 237 0.59 -8.96 -5.51
C SER A 237 0.19 -9.23 -4.05
N ILE A 238 -1.12 -9.41 -3.83
CA ILE A 238 -1.65 -9.72 -2.50
C ILE A 238 -1.06 -11.04 -1.98
N ARG A 239 -0.99 -12.07 -2.85
CA ARG A 239 -0.42 -13.39 -2.49
C ARG A 239 1.05 -13.31 -2.09
N PHE A 240 1.87 -12.60 -2.85
CA PHE A 240 3.29 -12.41 -2.49
C PHE A 240 3.42 -11.71 -1.15
N SER A 241 2.71 -10.59 -0.98
CA SER A 241 2.74 -9.80 0.25
C SER A 241 2.26 -10.59 1.47
N ALA A 242 1.17 -11.35 1.35
CA ALA A 242 0.69 -12.23 2.42
C ALA A 242 1.70 -13.35 2.75
N SER A 243 2.41 -13.87 1.75
CA SER A 243 3.47 -14.86 1.94
C SER A 243 4.66 -14.31 2.70
N GLU A 244 5.03 -13.04 2.43
CA GLU A 244 6.07 -12.32 3.17
C GLU A 244 5.68 -12.08 4.64
N VAL A 245 4.43 -11.68 4.89
CA VAL A 245 3.88 -11.55 6.26
C VAL A 245 3.97 -12.89 7.01
N ARG A 246 3.48 -13.98 6.40
CA ARG A 246 3.57 -15.31 7.01
C ARG A 246 5.01 -15.73 7.29
N ALA A 247 5.90 -15.50 6.34
CA ALA A 247 7.32 -15.86 6.50
C ALA A 247 7.98 -15.08 7.64
N GLY A 248 7.70 -13.78 7.74
CA GLY A 248 8.20 -12.92 8.83
C GLY A 248 7.68 -13.38 10.20
N LEU A 249 6.36 -13.65 10.32
CA LEU A 249 5.77 -14.13 11.59
C LEU A 249 6.38 -15.45 12.04
N ARG A 250 6.59 -16.41 11.13
CA ARG A 250 7.26 -17.68 11.42
C ARG A 250 8.71 -17.50 11.84
N ALA A 251 9.43 -16.56 11.22
CA ALA A 251 10.80 -16.26 11.63
C ALA A 251 10.87 -15.70 13.05
N LEU A 252 9.84 -14.92 13.48
CA LEU A 252 9.74 -14.39 14.84
C LEU A 252 9.45 -15.47 15.88
N SER A 253 8.58 -16.45 15.56
CA SER A 253 8.15 -17.49 16.51
C SER A 253 9.03 -18.73 16.50
N GLY A 254 9.78 -18.96 15.41
CA GLY A 254 10.54 -20.19 15.19
C GLY A 254 9.66 -21.42 14.87
N THR A 255 8.38 -21.23 14.52
CA THR A 255 7.46 -22.33 14.21
C THR A 255 7.79 -23.05 12.90
N GLY A 256 7.58 -24.35 12.89
CA GLY A 256 7.74 -25.19 11.71
C GLY A 256 6.61 -25.00 10.67
N PRO A 257 6.74 -25.63 9.48
CA PRO A 257 5.83 -25.41 8.35
C PRO A 257 4.38 -25.79 8.63
N ASP A 258 4.13 -26.80 9.48
CA ASP A 258 2.82 -27.39 9.73
C ASP A 258 2.18 -26.94 11.06
N SER A 259 2.71 -25.87 11.68
CA SER A 259 2.23 -25.35 12.95
C SER A 259 2.16 -23.82 12.96
N TYR A 260 1.54 -23.27 14.00
CA TYR A 260 1.49 -21.84 14.29
C TYR A 260 1.62 -21.60 15.81
N ALA A 261 2.25 -20.51 16.20
CA ALA A 261 2.43 -20.13 17.62
C ALA A 261 1.30 -19.23 18.14
N ASN A 262 0.66 -18.45 17.25
CA ASN A 262 -0.33 -17.45 17.60
C ASN A 262 -1.36 -17.22 16.48
N GLU A 263 -2.40 -16.45 16.78
CA GLU A 263 -3.47 -16.17 15.80
C GLU A 263 -3.01 -15.36 14.60
N ALA A 264 -2.01 -14.47 14.74
CA ALA A 264 -1.45 -13.74 13.60
C ALA A 264 -0.86 -14.70 12.55
N GLU A 265 -0.05 -15.68 12.99
CA GLU A 265 0.48 -16.73 12.10
C GLU A 265 -0.61 -17.59 11.48
N ARG A 266 -1.59 -17.99 12.28
CA ARG A 266 -2.71 -18.80 11.81
C ARG A 266 -3.50 -18.10 10.71
N ASN A 267 -3.84 -16.82 10.93
CA ASN A 267 -4.60 -16.02 9.98
C ASN A 267 -3.78 -15.70 8.72
N ALA A 268 -2.50 -15.37 8.85
CA ALA A 268 -1.59 -15.23 7.70
C ALA A 268 -1.47 -16.53 6.89
N GLY A 269 -1.38 -17.68 7.59
CA GLY A 269 -1.39 -18.99 6.95
C GLY A 269 -2.65 -19.25 6.13
N ARG A 270 -3.83 -18.90 6.65
CA ARG A 270 -5.12 -19.04 5.95
C ARG A 270 -5.20 -18.20 4.70
N ILE A 271 -4.81 -16.90 4.76
CA ILE A 271 -4.79 -16.04 3.57
C ILE A 271 -3.91 -16.65 2.48
N VAL A 272 -2.68 -17.03 2.82
CA VAL A 272 -1.75 -17.61 1.84
C VAL A 272 -2.30 -18.93 1.26
N GLN A 273 -2.94 -19.75 2.08
CA GLN A 273 -3.56 -20.99 1.65
C GLN A 273 -4.68 -20.72 0.63
N ASN A 274 -5.61 -19.82 0.95
CA ASN A 274 -6.70 -19.45 0.06
C ASN A 274 -6.14 -18.92 -1.27
N LEU A 275 -5.29 -17.90 -1.24
CA LEU A 275 -4.69 -17.29 -2.43
C LEU A 275 -3.83 -18.27 -3.26
N SER A 276 -3.41 -19.39 -2.68
CA SER A 276 -2.62 -20.41 -3.39
C SER A 276 -3.47 -21.39 -4.20
N TYR A 277 -4.74 -21.57 -3.83
CA TYR A 277 -5.65 -22.52 -4.46
C TYR A 277 -6.81 -21.87 -5.20
N ASP A 278 -7.10 -20.60 -4.90
CA ASP A 278 -8.16 -19.85 -5.58
C ASP A 278 -7.82 -19.63 -7.05
N LYS A 279 -8.85 -19.63 -7.90
CA LYS A 279 -8.75 -19.30 -9.32
C LYS A 279 -9.46 -17.97 -9.58
N VAL A 280 -8.87 -17.13 -10.42
CA VAL A 280 -9.45 -15.82 -10.75
C VAL A 280 -10.88 -15.94 -11.30
N SER A 281 -11.17 -16.97 -12.10
CA SER A 281 -12.51 -17.22 -12.65
C SER A 281 -13.54 -17.55 -11.56
N GLU A 282 -13.13 -18.18 -10.45
CA GLU A 282 -14.00 -18.47 -9.31
C GLU A 282 -14.23 -17.19 -8.48
N ILE A 283 -13.20 -16.38 -8.29
CA ILE A 283 -13.28 -15.07 -7.63
C ILE A 283 -14.28 -14.15 -8.34
N PHE A 284 -14.21 -14.06 -9.68
CA PHE A 284 -15.16 -13.24 -10.45
C PHE A 284 -16.60 -13.79 -10.35
N LYS A 285 -16.80 -15.10 -10.36
CA LYS A 285 -18.13 -15.71 -10.19
C LYS A 285 -18.74 -15.46 -8.81
N GLN A 286 -17.93 -15.42 -7.76
CA GLN A 286 -18.36 -15.13 -6.40
C GLN A 286 -18.60 -13.64 -6.16
N GLY A 287 -18.02 -12.77 -7.00
CA GLY A 287 -18.03 -11.33 -6.88
C GLY A 287 -16.71 -10.78 -6.32
N LEU A 288 -15.93 -10.15 -7.18
CA LEU A 288 -14.59 -9.62 -6.86
C LEU A 288 -14.61 -8.65 -5.66
N HIS A 289 -15.59 -7.72 -5.61
CA HIS A 289 -15.75 -6.79 -4.49
C HIS A 289 -15.88 -7.49 -3.13
N GLY A 290 -16.80 -8.46 -3.04
CA GLY A 290 -16.99 -9.23 -1.80
C GLY A 290 -15.73 -9.98 -1.39
N TYR A 291 -15.04 -10.60 -2.34
CA TYR A 291 -13.81 -11.32 -2.10
C TYR A 291 -12.69 -10.40 -1.57
N LEU A 292 -12.47 -9.23 -2.19
CA LEU A 292 -11.47 -8.27 -1.75
C LEU A 292 -11.82 -7.65 -0.41
N GLY A 293 -13.11 -7.40 -0.14
CA GLY A 293 -13.59 -6.96 1.16
C GLY A 293 -13.28 -7.95 2.29
N GLU A 294 -13.43 -9.25 2.06
CA GLU A 294 -13.04 -10.28 3.04
C GLU A 294 -11.51 -10.35 3.22
N LEU A 295 -10.73 -10.24 2.15
CA LEU A 295 -9.26 -10.17 2.24
C LEU A 295 -8.81 -8.97 3.09
N LEU A 296 -9.40 -7.79 2.90
CA LEU A 296 -9.10 -6.61 3.70
C LEU A 296 -9.42 -6.80 5.18
N LYS A 297 -10.56 -7.42 5.50
CA LYS A 297 -10.90 -7.78 6.89
C LYS A 297 -9.88 -8.75 7.50
N MET A 298 -9.45 -9.76 6.72
CA MET A 298 -8.43 -10.69 7.17
C MET A 298 -7.07 -10.01 7.39
N CYS A 299 -6.65 -9.10 6.52
CA CYS A 299 -5.43 -8.31 6.70
C CYS A 299 -5.51 -7.43 7.97
N GLY A 300 -6.64 -6.75 8.18
CA GLY A 300 -6.88 -5.98 9.40
C GLY A 300 -6.80 -6.85 10.66
N ALA A 301 -7.43 -8.04 10.66
CA ALA A 301 -7.37 -8.97 11.77
C ALA A 301 -5.93 -9.44 12.06
N ILE A 302 -5.10 -9.67 11.03
CA ILE A 302 -3.67 -9.99 11.21
C ILE A 302 -2.95 -8.82 11.90
N GLY A 303 -3.21 -7.58 11.49
CA GLY A 303 -2.63 -6.40 12.14
C GLY A 303 -2.99 -6.31 13.62
N ASP A 304 -4.25 -6.53 13.97
CA ASP A 304 -4.74 -6.58 15.35
C ASP A 304 -4.11 -7.73 16.15
N ASP A 305 -3.98 -8.91 15.55
CA ASP A 305 -3.34 -10.08 16.18
C ASP A 305 -1.85 -9.86 16.43
N ILE A 306 -1.14 -9.19 15.50
CA ILE A 306 0.25 -8.77 15.68
C ILE A 306 0.35 -7.80 16.85
N ALA A 307 -0.52 -6.80 16.92
CA ALA A 307 -0.54 -5.84 18.02
C ALA A 307 -0.77 -6.55 19.36
N ARG A 308 -1.76 -7.44 19.45
CA ARG A 308 -2.04 -8.20 20.67
C ARG A 308 -0.87 -9.11 21.10
N THR A 309 -0.19 -9.72 20.12
CA THR A 309 0.85 -10.70 20.41
C THR A 309 2.20 -10.04 20.77
N TYR A 310 2.54 -8.93 20.09
CA TYR A 310 3.91 -8.41 20.14
C TYR A 310 4.01 -6.99 20.73
N PHE A 311 2.92 -6.18 20.72
CA PHE A 311 2.99 -4.76 21.12
C PHE A 311 2.38 -4.49 22.49
N TYR A 312 1.39 -5.26 22.94
CA TYR A 312 0.77 -5.05 24.24
C TYR A 312 1.63 -5.60 25.37
N TYR A 313 1.91 -4.76 26.35
CA TYR A 313 2.39 -5.21 27.64
C TYR A 313 1.21 -5.81 28.41
N ALA A 314 1.32 -7.05 28.87
CA ALA A 314 0.51 -7.50 29.98
C ALA A 314 0.91 -6.62 31.18
N VAL A 315 0.03 -5.69 31.60
CA VAL A 315 0.17 -5.07 32.89
C VAL A 315 0.01 -6.20 33.90
N VAL A 316 1.12 -6.71 34.39
CA VAL A 316 1.11 -7.63 35.53
C VAL A 316 0.56 -6.81 36.70
N ALA A 317 -0.70 -7.08 37.05
CA ALA A 317 -1.39 -6.51 38.18
C ALA A 317 -0.80 -7.06 39.49
#